data_e81d5338d22bf05fff4eb180d0a686ab
#
_entry.id   e81d5338d22bf05fff4eb180d0a686ab
#
_cell.length_a   1.000
_cell.length_b   1.000
_cell.length_c   1.000
_cell.angle_alpha   90.00
_cell.angle_beta   90.00
_cell.angle_gamma   90.00
#
_symmetry.space_group_name_H-M   'P 1'
#
loop_
_entity.id
_entity.type
_entity.pdbx_description
1 polymer ?
#
loop_
_entity_poly.entity_id
_entity_poly.type
_entity_poly.pdbx_seq_one_letter_code
_entity_poly.pdbx_strand_id
1 'polypeptide(L)'
;MERSIEDYYFKFTAPEPYKGTAISRLYRAKRTQIQMMRDRQYEVPAEELEVLELSIVDFIARYQQKSRDHNQSFRAALNQLYVGLDGEVNQGKQTYVYYPDTPEDKKQLSLDKDFVEGLSNMQGLTGLLVISDLPLSAAARKVIAGLKSYHIQDFLYTDLDHNVTQHFLVPEHELMTAGEKKGFLSRNKLKLTQNPVISVADPIARYYGAREGQMFKIHRQNLAYESLVPESLSYRVVLDRPLTKD
;
A
#
# COMPACT_ATOMS: atom_id res chain seq x y z
N MET A 1 3.91 -11.69 22.92
CA MET A 1 4.40 -12.82 22.08
C MET A 1 5.57 -12.25 21.29
N GLU A 2 6.80 -12.48 21.74
CA GLU A 2 8.01 -11.98 21.09
C GLU A 2 8.13 -12.63 19.72
N ARG A 3 8.07 -11.82 18.66
CA ARG A 3 8.36 -12.29 17.30
C ARG A 3 9.86 -12.32 17.15
N SER A 4 10.44 -13.51 16.98
CA SER A 4 11.86 -13.65 16.75
C SER A 4 12.25 -13.09 15.37
N ILE A 5 13.49 -12.63 15.24
CA ILE A 5 14.06 -12.19 13.95
C ILE A 5 14.00 -13.33 12.92
N GLU A 6 14.13 -14.57 13.37
CA GLU A 6 14.05 -15.78 12.54
C GLU A 6 12.64 -15.99 11.95
N ASP A 7 11.56 -15.75 12.73
CA ASP A 7 10.17 -15.83 12.23
C ASP A 7 9.89 -14.83 11.13
N TYR A 8 10.57 -13.68 11.15
CA TYR A 8 10.42 -12.65 10.10
C TYR A 8 11.05 -13.09 8.78
N TYR A 9 12.25 -13.67 8.80
CA TYR A 9 12.93 -14.11 7.59
C TYR A 9 12.34 -15.40 7.00
N PHE A 10 11.87 -16.34 7.83
CA PHE A 10 11.33 -17.61 7.37
C PHE A 10 9.99 -17.51 6.63
N LYS A 11 9.15 -16.53 6.97
CA LYS A 11 7.84 -16.32 6.30
C LYS A 11 7.92 -15.77 4.88
N PHE A 12 9.06 -15.26 4.44
CA PHE A 12 9.18 -14.49 3.18
C PHE A 12 10.09 -15.12 2.13
N THR A 13 10.71 -16.25 2.42
CA THR A 13 11.53 -16.95 1.42
C THR A 13 10.65 -17.80 0.52
N ALA A 14 10.62 -17.45 -0.77
CA ALA A 14 10.02 -18.32 -1.76
C ALA A 14 10.79 -19.66 -1.81
N PRO A 15 10.08 -20.82 -1.85
CA PRO A 15 10.75 -22.10 -2.02
C PRO A 15 11.48 -22.14 -3.37
N GLU A 16 12.61 -22.85 -3.41
CA GLU A 16 13.20 -23.29 -4.67
C GLU A 16 12.14 -24.10 -5.45
N PRO A 17 11.90 -23.93 -6.74
CA PRO A 17 12.67 -23.17 -7.74
C PRO A 17 12.21 -21.72 -8.00
N TYR A 18 11.29 -21.17 -7.23
CA TYR A 18 10.67 -19.86 -7.51
C TYR A 18 11.46 -18.66 -6.97
N LYS A 19 12.53 -18.89 -6.23
CA LYS A 19 13.36 -17.83 -5.64
C LYS A 19 13.92 -16.88 -6.71
N GLY A 20 13.67 -15.58 -6.53
CA GLY A 20 14.13 -14.53 -7.45
C GLY A 20 13.36 -14.39 -8.76
N THR A 21 12.36 -15.24 -9.04
CA THR A 21 11.55 -15.16 -10.26
C THR A 21 10.55 -13.99 -10.21
N ALA A 22 10.08 -13.56 -11.39
CA ALA A 22 9.04 -12.54 -11.49
C ALA A 22 7.73 -12.94 -10.78
N ILE A 23 7.38 -14.23 -10.86
CA ILE A 23 6.18 -14.77 -10.21
C ILE A 23 6.32 -14.76 -8.68
N SER A 24 7.51 -15.02 -8.16
CA SER A 24 7.77 -14.94 -6.72
C SER A 24 7.63 -13.50 -6.18
N ARG A 25 8.13 -12.51 -6.94
CA ARG A 25 7.94 -11.08 -6.59
C ARG A 25 6.47 -10.68 -6.65
N LEU A 26 5.76 -11.12 -7.68
CA LEU A 26 4.32 -10.86 -7.81
C LEU A 26 3.51 -11.47 -6.66
N TYR A 27 3.83 -12.71 -6.27
CA TYR A 27 3.20 -13.38 -5.12
C TYR A 27 3.40 -12.58 -3.82
N ARG A 28 4.63 -12.14 -3.52
CA ARG A 28 4.91 -11.33 -2.34
C ARG A 28 4.23 -9.97 -2.41
N ALA A 29 4.30 -9.30 -3.57
CA ALA A 29 3.64 -8.02 -3.79
C ALA A 29 2.12 -8.10 -3.59
N LYS A 30 1.47 -9.17 -4.08
CA LYS A 30 0.03 -9.38 -3.88
C LYS A 30 -0.31 -9.57 -2.40
N ARG A 31 0.45 -10.36 -1.66
CA ARG A 31 0.26 -10.54 -0.21
C ARG A 31 0.40 -9.23 0.56
N THR A 32 1.46 -8.48 0.30
CA THR A 32 1.69 -7.17 0.93
C THR A 32 0.59 -6.19 0.56
N GLN A 33 0.11 -6.20 -0.70
CA GLN A 33 -0.99 -5.37 -1.15
C GLN A 33 -2.29 -5.67 -0.39
N ILE A 34 -2.62 -6.94 -0.16
CA ILE A 34 -3.81 -7.33 0.62
C ILE A 34 -3.70 -6.82 2.06
N GLN A 35 -2.55 -7.02 2.71
CA GLN A 35 -2.28 -6.49 4.04
C GLN A 35 -2.40 -4.97 4.08
N MET A 36 -1.83 -4.28 3.08
CA MET A 36 -1.92 -2.83 2.93
C MET A 36 -3.36 -2.34 2.82
N MET A 37 -4.22 -3.00 2.04
CA MET A 37 -5.63 -2.60 1.93
C MET A 37 -6.38 -2.80 3.25
N ARG A 38 -6.12 -3.88 3.97
CA ARG A 38 -6.65 -4.12 5.31
C ARG A 38 -6.19 -3.03 6.30
N ASP A 39 -4.90 -2.72 6.31
CA ASP A 39 -4.32 -1.74 7.23
C ASP A 39 -4.75 -0.30 6.88
N ARG A 40 -5.13 -0.06 5.63
CA ARG A 40 -5.80 1.18 5.17
C ARG A 40 -7.30 1.21 5.47
N GLN A 41 -7.84 0.20 6.16
CA GLN A 41 -9.25 0.13 6.54
C GLN A 41 -10.21 0.08 5.34
N TYR A 42 -9.84 -0.71 4.33
CA TYR A 42 -10.74 -1.13 3.28
C TYR A 42 -11.33 -2.50 3.60
N GLU A 43 -12.55 -2.73 3.13
CA GLU A 43 -13.16 -4.05 3.14
C GLU A 43 -12.37 -4.99 2.23
N VAL A 44 -11.79 -6.04 2.81
CA VAL A 44 -11.04 -7.05 2.06
C VAL A 44 -11.91 -8.29 1.93
N PRO A 45 -12.25 -8.70 0.69
CA PRO A 45 -13.04 -9.93 0.47
C PRO A 45 -12.38 -11.15 1.11
N ALA A 46 -13.20 -12.07 1.64
CA ALA A 46 -12.71 -13.30 2.28
C ALA A 46 -11.78 -14.10 1.36
N GLU A 47 -12.11 -14.16 0.07
CA GLU A 47 -11.29 -14.82 -0.95
C GLU A 47 -9.88 -14.21 -1.09
N GLU A 48 -9.75 -12.90 -0.90
CA GLU A 48 -8.44 -12.21 -0.91
C GLU A 48 -7.66 -12.49 0.39
N LEU A 49 -8.35 -12.59 1.54
CA LEU A 49 -7.69 -12.92 2.81
C LEU A 49 -7.11 -14.34 2.79
N GLU A 50 -7.78 -15.29 2.14
CA GLU A 50 -7.26 -16.65 1.96
C GLU A 50 -5.90 -16.66 1.25
N VAL A 51 -5.65 -15.70 0.34
CA VAL A 51 -4.36 -15.61 -0.39
C VAL A 51 -3.17 -15.44 0.57
N LEU A 52 -3.38 -14.87 1.74
CA LEU A 52 -2.33 -14.70 2.75
C LEU A 52 -1.82 -16.04 3.31
N GLU A 53 -2.62 -17.09 3.23
CA GLU A 53 -2.28 -18.42 3.74
C GLU A 53 -1.84 -19.40 2.63
N LEU A 54 -2.01 -19.02 1.35
CA LEU A 54 -1.64 -19.88 0.23
C LEU A 54 -0.12 -20.03 0.10
N SER A 55 0.30 -21.22 -0.32
CA SER A 55 1.65 -21.41 -0.86
C SER A 55 1.78 -20.71 -2.23
N ILE A 56 3.02 -20.50 -2.71
CA ILE A 56 3.24 -19.93 -4.05
C ILE A 56 2.65 -20.85 -5.15
N VAL A 57 2.67 -22.15 -4.95
CA VAL A 57 2.12 -23.13 -5.91
C VAL A 57 0.60 -23.00 -5.98
N ASP A 58 -0.07 -22.97 -4.85
CA ASP A 58 -1.53 -22.83 -4.77
C ASP A 58 -1.98 -21.45 -5.27
N PHE A 59 -1.20 -20.39 -4.99
CA PHE A 59 -1.41 -19.06 -5.55
C PHE A 59 -1.38 -19.10 -7.09
N ILE A 60 -0.38 -19.72 -7.68
CA ILE A 60 -0.30 -19.84 -9.14
C ILE A 60 -1.50 -20.61 -9.68
N ALA A 61 -1.83 -21.76 -9.10
CA ALA A 61 -2.95 -22.58 -9.53
C ALA A 61 -4.28 -21.81 -9.48
N ARG A 62 -4.56 -21.12 -8.36
CA ARG A 62 -5.77 -20.31 -8.16
C ARG A 62 -5.92 -19.22 -9.21
N TYR A 63 -4.88 -18.42 -9.44
CA TYR A 63 -4.98 -17.30 -10.38
C TYR A 63 -4.89 -17.74 -11.85
N GLN A 64 -4.26 -18.87 -12.13
CA GLN A 64 -4.37 -19.51 -13.46
C GLN A 64 -5.79 -19.98 -13.74
N GLN A 65 -6.47 -20.58 -12.76
CA GLN A 65 -7.87 -20.99 -12.91
C GLN A 65 -8.76 -19.77 -13.11
N LYS A 66 -8.65 -18.73 -12.27
CA LYS A 66 -9.40 -17.46 -12.40
C LYS A 66 -9.16 -16.80 -13.76
N SER A 67 -7.94 -16.83 -14.27
CA SER A 67 -7.56 -16.33 -15.60
C SER A 67 -8.31 -17.05 -16.72
N ARG A 68 -8.41 -18.40 -16.67
CA ARG A 68 -9.13 -19.22 -17.65
C ARG A 68 -10.63 -18.98 -17.59
N ASP A 69 -11.20 -18.97 -16.38
CA ASP A 69 -12.65 -18.84 -16.17
C ASP A 69 -13.20 -17.51 -16.69
N HIS A 70 -12.40 -16.46 -16.65
CA HIS A 70 -12.78 -15.11 -17.09
C HIS A 70 -12.14 -14.70 -18.44
N ASN A 71 -11.41 -15.60 -19.09
CA ASN A 71 -10.68 -15.33 -20.34
C ASN A 71 -9.86 -14.03 -20.30
N GLN A 72 -9.05 -13.88 -19.25
CA GLN A 72 -8.22 -12.70 -19.00
C GLN A 72 -6.77 -13.11 -18.72
N SER A 73 -5.84 -12.15 -18.72
CA SER A 73 -4.45 -12.45 -18.38
C SER A 73 -4.30 -12.84 -16.90
N PHE A 74 -3.21 -13.52 -16.56
CA PHE A 74 -2.88 -13.88 -15.19
C PHE A 74 -2.81 -12.63 -14.27
N ARG A 75 -2.24 -11.53 -14.77
CA ARG A 75 -2.15 -10.27 -14.02
C ARG A 75 -3.51 -9.60 -13.87
N ALA A 76 -4.33 -9.60 -14.91
CA ALA A 76 -5.69 -9.07 -14.83
C ALA A 76 -6.56 -9.81 -13.80
N ALA A 77 -6.30 -11.12 -13.59
CA ALA A 77 -7.00 -11.90 -12.58
C ALA A 77 -6.69 -11.46 -11.12
N LEU A 78 -5.61 -10.70 -10.92
CA LEU A 78 -5.21 -10.13 -9.62
C LEU A 78 -5.90 -8.79 -9.31
N ASN A 79 -6.51 -8.15 -10.32
CA ASN A 79 -7.19 -6.87 -10.15
C ASN A 79 -8.36 -6.98 -9.19
N GLN A 80 -8.54 -5.96 -8.35
CA GLN A 80 -9.60 -5.94 -7.35
C GLN A 80 -10.05 -4.52 -7.03
N LEU A 81 -11.35 -4.36 -6.82
CA LEU A 81 -11.95 -3.13 -6.28
C LEU A 81 -12.14 -3.28 -4.77
N TYR A 82 -11.73 -2.28 -4.02
CA TYR A 82 -11.89 -2.21 -2.57
C TYR A 82 -12.74 -1.01 -2.17
N VAL A 83 -13.58 -1.21 -1.16
CA VAL A 83 -14.47 -0.17 -0.61
C VAL A 83 -14.00 0.16 0.81
N GLY A 84 -13.90 1.45 1.13
CA GLY A 84 -13.50 1.91 2.46
C GLY A 84 -14.56 1.60 3.52
N LEU A 85 -14.13 1.14 4.69
CA LEU A 85 -15.00 0.80 5.82
C LEU A 85 -15.67 2.06 6.40
N ASP A 86 -16.89 1.89 6.90
CA ASP A 86 -17.65 2.94 7.55
C ASP A 86 -17.00 3.39 8.86
N GLY A 87 -17.04 4.70 9.13
CA GLY A 87 -16.46 5.29 10.34
C GLY A 87 -14.94 5.54 10.28
N GLU A 88 -14.28 5.09 9.21
CA GLU A 88 -12.82 5.11 9.08
C GLU A 88 -12.32 6.20 8.12
N VAL A 89 -10.99 6.38 8.05
CA VAL A 89 -10.32 7.43 7.23
C VAL A 89 -10.70 7.35 5.74
N ASN A 90 -10.99 6.14 5.26
CA ASN A 90 -11.31 5.88 3.86
C ASN A 90 -12.81 5.59 3.61
N GLN A 91 -13.68 5.93 4.56
CA GLN A 91 -15.14 5.77 4.38
C GLN A 91 -15.64 6.38 3.08
N GLY A 92 -16.48 5.62 2.36
CA GLY A 92 -17.10 6.01 1.10
C GLY A 92 -16.12 6.12 -0.09
N LYS A 93 -14.85 5.75 0.09
CA LYS A 93 -13.87 5.73 -1.00
C LYS A 93 -13.83 4.36 -1.64
N GLN A 94 -13.68 4.35 -2.96
CA GLN A 94 -13.43 3.14 -3.72
C GLN A 94 -12.04 3.23 -4.34
N THR A 95 -11.24 2.18 -4.18
CA THR A 95 -9.89 2.10 -4.74
C THR A 95 -9.77 0.84 -5.59
N TYR A 96 -9.41 1.04 -6.86
CA TYR A 96 -9.12 -0.07 -7.77
C TYR A 96 -7.63 -0.38 -7.74
N VAL A 97 -7.31 -1.65 -7.53
CA VAL A 97 -5.94 -2.17 -7.61
C VAL A 97 -5.76 -2.82 -8.96
N TYR A 98 -4.77 -2.34 -9.70
CA TYR A 98 -4.52 -2.72 -11.07
C TYR A 98 -3.11 -3.29 -11.25
N TYR A 99 -3.05 -4.49 -11.80
CA TYR A 99 -1.83 -5.19 -12.18
C TYR A 99 -1.73 -5.22 -13.71
N PRO A 100 -1.02 -4.26 -14.33
CA PRO A 100 -0.88 -4.18 -15.77
C PRO A 100 -0.10 -5.36 -16.34
N ASP A 101 -0.46 -5.77 -17.55
CA ASP A 101 0.39 -6.65 -18.34
C ASP A 101 1.60 -5.87 -18.82
N THR A 102 2.78 -6.40 -18.57
CA THR A 102 4.04 -5.78 -18.95
C THR A 102 4.67 -6.59 -20.09
N PRO A 103 4.83 -5.99 -21.27
CA PRO A 103 5.56 -6.62 -22.36
C PRO A 103 7.03 -6.86 -21.98
N GLU A 104 7.58 -8.02 -22.34
CA GLU A 104 8.96 -8.40 -21.97
C GLU A 104 10.04 -7.51 -22.60
N ASP A 105 9.72 -6.88 -23.74
CA ASP A 105 10.61 -6.01 -24.51
C ASP A 105 10.68 -4.57 -23.99
N LYS A 106 9.80 -4.17 -23.06
CA LYS A 106 9.73 -2.81 -22.53
C LYS A 106 10.45 -2.65 -21.21
N LYS A 107 11.09 -1.49 -21.03
CA LYS A 107 11.75 -1.09 -19.77
C LYS A 107 10.87 -0.19 -18.89
N GLN A 108 9.75 0.28 -19.40
CA GLN A 108 8.84 1.19 -18.71
C GLN A 108 7.39 0.86 -19.06
N LEU A 109 6.50 1.05 -18.10
CA LEU A 109 5.07 0.85 -18.26
C LEU A 109 4.42 2.05 -18.95
N SER A 110 3.66 1.79 -20.01
CA SER A 110 2.74 2.75 -20.63
C SER A 110 1.32 2.50 -20.13
N LEU A 111 0.54 3.54 -19.96
CA LEU A 111 -0.89 3.43 -19.71
C LEU A 111 -1.63 3.81 -21.00
N ASP A 112 -2.49 2.92 -21.47
CA ASP A 112 -3.24 3.10 -22.69
C ASP A 112 -4.42 4.07 -22.46
N LYS A 113 -4.89 4.72 -23.53
CA LYS A 113 -6.06 5.61 -23.46
C LYS A 113 -7.31 4.82 -23.06
N ASP A 114 -7.48 3.61 -23.57
CA ASP A 114 -8.62 2.75 -23.28
C ASP A 114 -8.70 2.40 -21.79
N PHE A 115 -7.55 2.22 -21.13
CA PHE A 115 -7.49 2.03 -19.68
C PHE A 115 -7.98 3.27 -18.92
N VAL A 116 -7.55 4.47 -19.35
CA VAL A 116 -7.96 5.73 -18.72
C VAL A 116 -9.46 5.99 -18.92
N GLU A 117 -9.99 5.70 -20.10
CA GLU A 117 -11.42 5.79 -20.38
C GLU A 117 -12.20 4.77 -19.54
N GLY A 118 -11.69 3.55 -19.41
CA GLY A 118 -12.27 2.52 -18.55
C GLY A 118 -12.36 2.96 -17.07
N LEU A 119 -11.33 3.61 -16.55
CA LEU A 119 -11.35 4.18 -15.19
C LEU A 119 -12.43 5.26 -15.04
N SER A 120 -12.58 6.12 -16.05
CA SER A 120 -13.58 7.20 -16.03
C SER A 120 -15.02 6.68 -16.02
N ASN A 121 -15.24 5.47 -16.53
CA ASN A 121 -16.54 4.80 -16.54
C ASN A 121 -16.88 4.10 -15.21
N MET A 122 -15.90 3.92 -14.30
CA MET A 122 -16.12 3.34 -12.98
C MET A 122 -16.74 4.38 -12.05
N GLN A 123 -18.05 4.27 -11.83
CA GLN A 123 -18.77 5.17 -10.92
C GLN A 123 -18.30 4.98 -9.47
N GLY A 124 -18.06 6.08 -8.76
CA GLY A 124 -17.65 6.07 -7.36
C GLY A 124 -16.16 5.81 -7.13
N LEU A 125 -15.37 5.58 -8.16
CA LEU A 125 -13.93 5.38 -8.03
C LEU A 125 -13.25 6.67 -7.54
N THR A 126 -12.49 6.56 -6.45
CA THR A 126 -11.75 7.69 -5.84
C THR A 126 -10.25 7.47 -5.82
N GLY A 127 -9.80 6.22 -5.97
CA GLY A 127 -8.39 5.85 -5.92
C GLY A 127 -8.01 4.78 -6.93
N LEU A 128 -6.76 4.84 -7.37
CA LEU A 128 -6.14 3.83 -8.22
C LEU A 128 -4.77 3.46 -7.65
N LEU A 129 -4.53 2.18 -7.54
CA LEU A 129 -3.25 1.62 -7.13
C LEU A 129 -2.69 0.78 -8.29
N VAL A 130 -1.64 1.27 -8.93
CA VAL A 130 -0.95 0.56 -10.02
C VAL A 130 0.23 -0.20 -9.45
N ILE A 131 0.26 -1.52 -9.62
CA ILE A 131 1.32 -2.39 -9.09
C ILE A 131 1.98 -3.14 -10.25
N SER A 132 3.24 -2.86 -10.51
CA SER A 132 3.95 -3.39 -11.69
C SER A 132 5.40 -3.77 -11.38
N ASP A 133 6.01 -4.52 -12.27
CA ASP A 133 7.45 -4.80 -12.24
C ASP A 133 8.29 -3.73 -12.93
N LEU A 134 7.64 -2.87 -13.73
CA LEU A 134 8.30 -1.80 -14.48
C LEU A 134 7.87 -0.41 -13.97
N PRO A 135 8.80 0.56 -13.91
CA PRO A 135 8.46 1.93 -13.55
C PRO A 135 7.58 2.58 -14.62
N LEU A 136 6.69 3.46 -14.20
CA LEU A 136 5.86 4.26 -15.11
C LEU A 136 6.72 5.13 -16.03
N SER A 137 6.37 5.15 -17.32
CA SER A 137 6.96 6.05 -18.30
C SER A 137 6.62 7.52 -18.00
N ALA A 138 7.40 8.46 -18.54
CA ALA A 138 7.12 9.88 -18.40
C ALA A 138 5.74 10.27 -18.99
N ALA A 139 5.34 9.60 -20.06
CA ALA A 139 4.01 9.78 -20.66
C ALA A 139 2.89 9.30 -19.72
N ALA A 140 3.03 8.09 -19.15
CA ALA A 140 2.08 7.54 -18.18
C ALA A 140 1.95 8.45 -16.95
N ARG A 141 3.06 8.98 -16.42
CA ARG A 141 3.03 9.93 -15.29
C ARG A 141 2.29 11.22 -15.63
N LYS A 142 2.42 11.75 -16.84
CA LYS A 142 1.65 12.92 -17.29
C LYS A 142 0.17 12.63 -17.37
N VAL A 143 -0.21 11.45 -17.88
CA VAL A 143 -1.61 11.00 -17.92
C VAL A 143 -2.17 10.93 -16.49
N ILE A 144 -1.48 10.28 -15.58
CA ILE A 144 -1.86 10.19 -14.16
C ILE A 144 -2.00 11.57 -13.52
N ALA A 145 -1.04 12.47 -13.74
CA ALA A 145 -1.09 13.84 -13.22
C ALA A 145 -2.28 14.65 -13.73
N GLY A 146 -2.82 14.29 -14.90
CA GLY A 146 -4.04 14.88 -15.46
C GLY A 146 -5.32 14.41 -14.77
N LEU A 147 -5.30 13.25 -14.12
CA LEU A 147 -6.45 12.63 -13.47
C LEU A 147 -6.63 13.11 -12.02
N LYS A 148 -6.80 14.42 -11.85
CA LYS A 148 -6.85 15.07 -10.51
C LYS A 148 -8.00 14.61 -9.61
N SER A 149 -9.03 13.99 -10.17
CA SER A 149 -10.18 13.47 -9.42
C SER A 149 -9.85 12.19 -8.64
N TYR A 150 -8.76 11.52 -8.99
CA TYR A 150 -8.37 10.25 -8.41
C TYR A 150 -7.10 10.37 -7.57
N HIS A 151 -7.04 9.62 -6.48
CA HIS A 151 -5.80 9.41 -5.74
C HIS A 151 -5.05 8.23 -6.36
N ILE A 152 -4.04 8.52 -7.17
CA ILE A 152 -3.29 7.50 -7.89
C ILE A 152 -1.94 7.29 -7.23
N GLN A 153 -1.62 6.04 -6.94
CA GLN A 153 -0.32 5.61 -6.44
C GLN A 153 0.22 4.49 -7.33
N ASP A 154 1.52 4.52 -7.59
CA ASP A 154 2.23 3.45 -8.28
C ASP A 154 3.20 2.76 -7.31
N PHE A 155 3.27 1.44 -7.37
CA PHE A 155 4.22 0.63 -6.62
C PHE A 155 4.91 -0.34 -7.57
N LEU A 156 6.20 -0.50 -7.39
CA LEU A 156 6.92 -1.61 -7.98
C LEU A 156 6.72 -2.87 -7.12
N TYR A 157 6.83 -4.05 -7.72
CA TYR A 157 6.83 -5.30 -6.95
C TYR A 157 7.89 -5.31 -5.86
N THR A 158 9.03 -4.65 -6.11
CA THR A 158 10.12 -4.49 -5.13
C THR A 158 9.73 -3.62 -3.93
N ASP A 159 8.86 -2.63 -4.11
CA ASP A 159 8.36 -1.79 -3.02
C ASP A 159 7.42 -2.58 -2.08
N LEU A 160 6.79 -3.63 -2.60
CA LEU A 160 5.85 -4.49 -1.89
C LEU A 160 6.41 -5.90 -1.64
N ASP A 161 7.71 -6.09 -1.77
CA ASP A 161 8.37 -7.38 -1.55
C ASP A 161 8.15 -7.89 -0.11
N HIS A 162 8.03 -6.97 0.82
CA HIS A 162 7.68 -7.21 2.21
C HIS A 162 6.87 -6.06 2.80
N ASN A 163 6.10 -6.36 3.84
CA ASN A 163 5.32 -5.34 4.54
C ASN A 163 6.25 -4.54 5.48
N VAL A 164 6.53 -3.30 5.10
CA VAL A 164 7.43 -2.40 5.85
C VAL A 164 6.93 -2.12 7.28
N THR A 165 5.61 -2.17 7.52
CA THR A 165 5.03 -1.92 8.86
C THR A 165 5.29 -3.05 9.84
N GLN A 166 5.64 -4.25 9.34
CA GLN A 166 5.93 -5.42 10.17
C GLN A 166 7.39 -5.49 10.62
N HIS A 167 8.24 -4.59 10.14
CA HIS A 167 9.65 -4.55 10.54
C HIS A 167 9.76 -4.13 12.02
N PHE A 168 10.54 -4.87 12.81
CA PHE A 168 10.61 -4.69 14.27
C PHE A 168 11.07 -3.29 14.74
N LEU A 169 11.83 -2.56 13.91
CA LEU A 169 12.25 -1.18 14.19
C LEU A 169 11.20 -0.13 13.78
N VAL A 170 10.19 -0.52 13.03
CA VAL A 170 9.14 0.40 12.58
C VAL A 170 8.04 0.43 13.63
N PRO A 171 7.83 1.57 14.29
CA PRO A 171 6.75 1.71 15.26
C PRO A 171 5.39 1.63 14.56
N GLU A 172 4.36 1.29 15.31
CA GLU A 172 3.00 1.28 14.80
C GLU A 172 2.56 2.71 14.43
N HIS A 173 2.07 2.87 13.21
CA HIS A 173 1.56 4.13 12.68
C HIS A 173 0.05 4.02 12.45
N GLU A 174 -0.68 4.97 12.99
CA GLU A 174 -2.13 5.10 12.84
C GLU A 174 -2.44 6.41 12.12
N LEU A 175 -3.14 6.34 10.98
CA LEU A 175 -3.55 7.54 10.25
C LEU A 175 -4.80 8.12 10.91
N MET A 176 -4.69 9.32 11.47
CA MET A 176 -5.77 9.98 12.21
C MET A 176 -6.91 10.40 11.27
N THR A 177 -8.12 10.23 11.73
CA THR A 177 -9.31 10.85 11.11
C THR A 177 -9.26 12.36 11.18
N ALA A 178 -10.05 13.04 10.35
CA ALA A 178 -10.14 14.51 10.38
C ALA A 178 -10.62 15.04 11.74
N GLY A 179 -11.52 14.29 12.41
CA GLY A 179 -12.04 14.62 13.74
C GLY A 179 -10.97 14.53 14.83
N GLU A 180 -10.23 13.42 14.85
CA GLU A 180 -9.14 13.20 15.81
C GLU A 180 -8.03 14.23 15.65
N LYS A 181 -7.60 14.52 14.40
CA LYS A 181 -6.62 15.56 14.11
C LYS A 181 -7.07 16.91 14.63
N LYS A 182 -8.31 17.31 14.34
CA LYS A 182 -8.87 18.60 14.82
C LYS A 182 -8.91 18.64 16.35
N GLY A 183 -9.35 17.56 16.99
CA GLY A 183 -9.39 17.44 18.44
C GLY A 183 -8.00 17.52 19.08
N PHE A 184 -7.01 16.85 18.50
CA PHE A 184 -5.62 16.89 18.96
C PHE A 184 -5.04 18.32 18.88
N LEU A 185 -5.14 18.97 17.72
CA LEU A 185 -4.61 20.33 17.52
C LEU A 185 -5.28 21.34 18.46
N SER A 186 -6.60 21.24 18.66
CA SER A 186 -7.34 22.13 19.55
C SER A 186 -6.96 21.94 21.01
N ARG A 187 -6.88 20.71 21.51
CA ARG A 187 -6.51 20.39 22.89
C ARG A 187 -5.11 20.87 23.25
N ASN A 188 -4.17 20.72 22.31
CA ASN A 188 -2.78 21.10 22.52
C ASN A 188 -2.48 22.55 22.10
N LYS A 189 -3.48 23.30 21.60
CA LYS A 189 -3.33 24.67 21.09
C LYS A 189 -2.22 24.81 20.05
N LEU A 190 -2.06 23.77 19.19
CA LEU A 190 -1.02 23.70 18.16
C LEU A 190 -1.59 24.04 16.77
N LYS A 191 -0.76 24.70 15.95
CA LYS A 191 -0.99 24.80 14.51
C LYS A 191 -0.42 23.56 13.82
N LEU A 192 -0.97 23.21 12.64
CA LEU A 192 -0.50 22.06 11.87
C LEU A 192 1.01 22.12 11.59
N THR A 193 1.51 23.31 11.24
CA THR A 193 2.91 23.60 10.90
C THR A 193 3.90 23.51 12.06
N GLN A 194 3.43 23.41 13.30
CA GLN A 194 4.26 23.27 14.49
C GLN A 194 4.57 21.82 14.86
N ASN A 195 3.98 20.87 14.13
CA ASN A 195 4.20 19.45 14.37
C ASN A 195 5.36 18.92 13.53
N PRO A 196 6.08 17.89 14.01
CA PRO A 196 7.05 17.16 13.20
C PRO A 196 6.44 16.65 11.88
N VAL A 197 7.26 16.56 10.85
CA VAL A 197 6.83 16.25 9.49
C VAL A 197 7.24 14.82 9.10
N ILE A 198 6.43 14.18 8.26
CA ILE A 198 6.77 13.00 7.48
C ILE A 198 6.49 13.30 6.00
N SER A 199 7.39 12.90 5.09
CA SER A 199 7.19 13.13 3.66
C SER A 199 6.10 12.23 3.09
N VAL A 200 5.34 12.71 2.10
CA VAL A 200 4.44 11.87 1.31
C VAL A 200 5.19 10.74 0.57
N ALA A 201 6.48 10.93 0.29
CA ALA A 201 7.34 9.94 -0.34
C ALA A 201 7.91 8.89 0.64
N ASP A 202 7.71 9.08 1.95
CA ASP A 202 8.13 8.11 2.97
C ASP A 202 7.42 6.76 2.74
N PRO A 203 8.14 5.63 2.82
CA PRO A 203 7.54 4.31 2.61
C PRO A 203 6.30 4.03 3.47
N ILE A 204 6.28 4.50 4.72
CA ILE A 204 5.12 4.35 5.61
C ILE A 204 3.95 5.23 5.14
N ALA A 205 4.22 6.49 4.77
CA ALA A 205 3.18 7.38 4.26
C ALA A 205 2.59 6.84 2.95
N ARG A 206 3.44 6.31 2.06
CA ARG A 206 2.99 5.63 0.83
C ARG A 206 2.19 4.37 1.15
N TYR A 207 2.65 3.54 2.09
CA TYR A 207 1.95 2.32 2.51
C TYR A 207 0.53 2.61 3.00
N TYR A 208 0.32 3.62 3.81
CA TYR A 208 -1.01 4.03 4.30
C TYR A 208 -1.80 4.89 3.29
N GLY A 209 -1.23 5.23 2.14
CA GLY A 209 -1.86 6.12 1.16
C GLY A 209 -2.11 7.52 1.71
N ALA A 210 -1.26 7.97 2.61
CA ALA A 210 -1.42 9.24 3.29
C ALA A 210 -1.22 10.43 2.33
N ARG A 211 -2.06 11.45 2.51
CA ARG A 211 -2.09 12.67 1.70
C ARG A 211 -1.56 13.84 2.49
N GLU A 212 -1.11 14.86 1.78
CA GLU A 212 -0.69 16.12 2.38
C GLU A 212 -1.75 16.67 3.35
N GLY A 213 -1.30 17.16 4.51
CA GLY A 213 -2.15 17.67 5.57
C GLY A 213 -2.78 16.62 6.49
N GLN A 214 -2.68 15.33 6.19
CA GLN A 214 -3.06 14.28 7.13
C GLN A 214 -2.02 14.16 8.25
N MET A 215 -2.34 13.41 9.30
CA MET A 215 -1.50 13.31 10.48
C MET A 215 -1.44 11.86 10.95
N PHE A 216 -0.24 11.40 11.27
CA PHE A 216 -0.01 10.11 11.91
C PHE A 216 0.12 10.27 13.43
N LYS A 217 -0.48 9.35 14.15
CA LYS A 217 -0.20 9.01 15.54
C LYS A 217 0.71 7.78 15.54
N ILE A 218 1.83 7.85 16.22
CA ILE A 218 2.89 6.85 16.17
C ILE A 218 3.12 6.31 17.56
N HIS A 219 2.91 5.00 17.74
CA HIS A 219 3.10 4.28 18.98
C HIS A 219 4.52 3.73 19.04
N ARG A 220 5.39 4.34 19.84
CA ARG A 220 6.77 3.91 19.99
C ARG A 220 6.91 3.06 21.24
N GLN A 221 7.29 1.81 21.05
CA GLN A 221 7.69 0.94 22.15
C GLN A 221 9.09 1.32 22.60
N ASN A 222 9.27 1.42 23.90
CA ASN A 222 10.57 1.68 24.50
C ASN A 222 11.29 0.34 24.69
N LEU A 223 12.20 0.01 23.77
CA LEU A 223 12.96 -1.26 23.77
C LEU A 223 14.07 -1.29 24.85
N ALA A 224 14.26 -0.21 25.62
CA ALA A 224 15.23 -0.19 26.70
C ALA A 224 14.67 -0.98 27.90
N TYR A 225 15.41 -2.00 28.33
CA TYR A 225 15.05 -2.92 29.43
C TYR A 225 14.75 -2.22 30.77
N GLU A 226 15.15 -0.97 30.94
CA GLU A 226 15.02 -0.20 32.18
C GLU A 226 14.09 1.01 32.05
N SER A 227 13.30 1.10 31.00
CA SER A 227 12.41 2.26 30.80
C SER A 227 11.18 2.18 31.69
N LEU A 228 10.98 3.19 32.53
CA LEU A 228 9.77 3.38 33.34
C LEU A 228 8.55 3.73 32.46
N VAL A 229 8.75 4.09 31.19
CA VAL A 229 7.69 4.43 30.23
C VAL A 229 7.71 3.40 29.12
N PRO A 230 6.83 2.38 29.15
CA PRO A 230 6.81 1.30 28.17
C PRO A 230 6.43 1.76 26.77
N GLU A 231 5.64 2.82 26.64
CA GLU A 231 5.19 3.36 25.35
C GLU A 231 5.25 4.88 25.34
N SER A 232 5.58 5.45 24.20
CA SER A 232 5.48 6.88 23.94
C SER A 232 4.71 7.17 22.66
N LEU A 233 3.90 8.22 22.69
CA LEU A 233 3.15 8.69 21.53
C LEU A 233 3.88 9.85 20.86
N SER A 234 4.03 9.77 19.56
CA SER A 234 4.50 10.89 18.74
C SER A 234 3.55 11.15 17.58
N TYR A 235 3.57 12.36 17.06
CA TYR A 235 2.67 12.80 16.00
C TYR A 235 3.48 13.41 14.87
N ARG A 236 3.10 13.08 13.61
CA ARG A 236 3.75 13.66 12.42
C ARG A 236 2.71 14.09 11.40
N VAL A 237 2.91 15.24 10.81
CA VAL A 237 2.10 15.77 9.71
C VAL A 237 2.70 15.34 8.38
N VAL A 238 1.85 14.86 7.47
CA VAL A 238 2.26 14.50 6.12
C VAL A 238 2.37 15.76 5.27
N LEU A 239 3.54 16.01 4.71
CA LEU A 239 3.78 17.14 3.79
C LEU A 239 4.58 16.70 2.57
N ASP A 240 4.29 17.32 1.44
CA ASP A 240 5.07 17.16 0.21
C ASP A 240 6.32 18.06 0.27
N ARG A 241 7.26 17.68 1.13
CA ARG A 241 8.58 18.32 1.17
C ARG A 241 9.62 17.30 0.77
N PRO A 242 10.53 17.64 -0.15
CA PRO A 242 11.69 16.80 -0.40
C PRO A 242 12.43 16.61 0.93
N LEU A 243 12.87 15.38 1.21
CA LEU A 243 13.81 15.14 2.28
C LEU A 243 15.05 15.97 1.93
N THR A 244 15.26 17.10 2.61
CA THR A 244 16.48 17.88 2.48
C THR A 244 17.62 16.96 2.86
N LYS A 245 18.55 16.76 1.93
CA LYS A 245 19.86 16.21 2.27
C LYS A 245 20.56 17.28 3.08
N ASP A 246 20.55 17.14 4.40
CA ASP A 246 21.49 17.81 5.28
C ASP A 246 22.87 17.15 5.13
#